data_2117e4af0e5a6597003e1796edad698f
#
_entry.id   2117e4af0e5a6597003e1796edad698f
#
_cell.length_a   1.000
_cell.length_b   1.000
_cell.length_c   1.000
_cell.angle_alpha   90.00
_cell.angle_beta   90.00
_cell.angle_gamma   90.00
#
_symmetry.space_group_name_H-M   'P 1'
#
loop_
_entity.id
_entity.type
_entity.pdbx_description
1 polymer ?
#
loop_
_entity_poly.entity_id
_entity_poly.type
_entity_poly.pdbx_seq_one_letter_code
_entity_poly.pdbx_strand_id
1 'polypeptide(L)'
;MKVLISSMSAMAETAGPSGRARLLAEHLKSACIEVAICMAKDINYKPIEGIKNYYLEVPMPLGLPKSIASRTFPIAQKLGIIERKNVDSFEDVLHFTGNIDYNYLLKSVEDIRKAIVDFNPDIVYSEFNISAIIAAKLEDKPLYATISYPTQTEYSSNPKYAKGLKKFLKENSLPNVDSSLDLFKWADKSFVPSIYELEPIDNENVTFCGTWKDLKDINPNNDNLNENDGNENDGNNKNIILVYMGNGTVSPKKMLNEIKDAFIGTEYEVYIASLGLEKSDFENIHVDKRWDFSKLLNDAVLFINHGGQNSMIDGLIYGVPQLICPGRVFERIYNGKSVENLGAAKVLTLDEFKSEIIKVESEKLINDNGFRENSKFIGDKLKSCGGIDCIIETINEKQ
;
A
#
# COMPACT_ATOMS: atom_id res chain seq x y z
N MET A 1 9.84 -23.28 -12.60
CA MET A 1 10.15 -22.56 -11.36
C MET A 1 8.91 -22.48 -10.47
N LYS A 2 9.10 -22.59 -9.14
CA LYS A 2 8.02 -22.56 -8.14
C LYS A 2 8.22 -21.42 -7.16
N VAL A 3 7.20 -20.61 -6.91
CA VAL A 3 7.24 -19.47 -6.00
C VAL A 3 6.16 -19.58 -4.93
N LEU A 4 6.56 -19.53 -3.65
CA LEU A 4 5.63 -19.43 -2.53
C LEU A 4 5.56 -17.99 -2.05
N ILE A 5 4.40 -17.35 -2.18
CA ILE A 5 4.17 -15.96 -1.76
C ILE A 5 3.48 -15.94 -0.39
N SER A 6 3.98 -15.13 0.53
CA SER A 6 3.34 -14.94 1.83
C SER A 6 3.27 -13.45 2.19
N SER A 7 2.08 -12.95 2.50
CA SER A 7 1.87 -11.56 2.86
C SER A 7 1.69 -11.35 4.36
N MET A 8 2.11 -10.17 4.83
CA MET A 8 1.75 -9.69 6.15
C MET A 8 0.23 -9.60 6.27
N SER A 9 -0.27 -9.88 7.46
CA SER A 9 -1.69 -9.78 7.77
C SER A 9 -1.90 -9.10 9.13
N ALA A 10 -3.13 -8.67 9.37
CA ALA A 10 -3.55 -8.13 10.66
C ALA A 10 -5.03 -8.46 10.89
N MET A 11 -5.50 -8.26 12.12
CA MET A 11 -6.92 -8.38 12.45
C MET A 11 -7.77 -7.29 11.77
N ALA A 12 -7.18 -6.13 11.49
CA ALA A 12 -7.74 -5.11 10.59
C ALA A 12 -7.42 -5.46 9.13
N GLU A 13 -8.21 -4.98 8.19
CA GLU A 13 -7.98 -5.18 6.75
C GLU A 13 -6.59 -4.67 6.34
N THR A 14 -5.75 -5.56 5.84
CA THR A 14 -4.45 -5.25 5.24
C THR A 14 -4.58 -5.24 3.71
N ALA A 15 -5.38 -4.30 3.18
CA ALA A 15 -5.69 -4.25 1.75
C ALA A 15 -4.44 -4.12 0.87
N GLY A 16 -3.43 -3.36 1.32
CA GLY A 16 -2.19 -3.14 0.56
C GLY A 16 -1.38 -4.42 0.31
N PRO A 17 -0.76 -5.02 1.34
CA PRO A 17 0.06 -6.22 1.18
C PRO A 17 -0.70 -7.41 0.59
N SER A 18 -1.93 -7.67 1.06
CA SER A 18 -2.74 -8.79 0.55
C SER A 18 -3.13 -8.60 -0.92
N GLY A 19 -3.44 -7.36 -1.33
CA GLY A 19 -3.77 -7.02 -2.71
C GLY A 19 -2.56 -7.22 -3.64
N ARG A 20 -1.38 -6.74 -3.25
CA ARG A 20 -0.14 -6.93 -4.02
C ARG A 20 0.26 -8.39 -4.12
N ALA A 21 0.17 -9.16 -3.03
CA ALA A 21 0.46 -10.59 -3.06
C ALA A 21 -0.44 -11.36 -4.04
N ARG A 22 -1.74 -11.01 -4.10
CA ARG A 22 -2.67 -11.59 -5.07
C ARG A 22 -2.32 -11.22 -6.49
N LEU A 23 -2.09 -9.94 -6.73
CA LEU A 23 -1.74 -9.42 -8.04
C LEU A 23 -0.45 -10.08 -8.56
N LEU A 24 0.58 -10.17 -7.72
CA LEU A 24 1.82 -10.88 -8.05
C LEU A 24 1.57 -12.36 -8.38
N ALA A 25 0.76 -13.05 -7.57
CA ALA A 25 0.45 -14.46 -7.81
C ALA A 25 -0.27 -14.70 -9.15
N GLU A 26 -1.20 -13.82 -9.52
CA GLU A 26 -1.93 -13.88 -10.79
C GLU A 26 -1.00 -13.64 -11.99
N HIS A 27 -0.10 -12.66 -11.90
CA HIS A 27 0.87 -12.37 -12.96
C HIS A 27 1.91 -13.49 -13.12
N LEU A 28 2.48 -14.00 -12.02
CA LEU A 28 3.40 -15.14 -12.07
C LEU A 28 2.75 -16.38 -12.68
N LYS A 29 1.50 -16.67 -12.30
CA LYS A 29 0.72 -17.76 -12.91
C LYS A 29 0.52 -17.54 -14.41
N SER A 30 0.20 -16.31 -14.84
CA SER A 30 0.04 -15.97 -16.26
C SER A 30 1.35 -16.11 -17.03
N ALA A 31 2.49 -15.89 -16.38
CA ALA A 31 3.84 -16.14 -16.92
C ALA A 31 4.28 -17.62 -16.85
N CYS A 32 3.34 -18.57 -16.60
CA CYS A 32 3.62 -20.00 -16.49
C CYS A 32 4.58 -20.39 -15.37
N ILE A 33 4.69 -19.59 -14.32
CA ILE A 33 5.41 -19.92 -13.08
C ILE A 33 4.43 -20.63 -12.14
N GLU A 34 4.86 -21.76 -11.55
CA GLU A 34 4.04 -22.48 -10.58
C GLU A 34 4.02 -21.71 -9.25
N VAL A 35 2.84 -21.29 -8.80
CA VAL A 35 2.67 -20.42 -7.64
C VAL A 35 1.83 -21.08 -6.56
N ALA A 36 2.23 -20.85 -5.32
CA ALA A 36 1.40 -21.06 -4.14
C ALA A 36 1.34 -19.80 -3.28
N ILE A 37 0.25 -19.61 -2.55
CA ILE A 37 0.17 -18.54 -1.56
C ILE A 37 0.03 -19.12 -0.15
N CYS A 38 0.57 -18.40 0.84
CA CYS A 38 0.41 -18.69 2.26
C CYS A 38 -0.01 -17.41 2.97
N MET A 39 -1.32 -17.25 3.23
CA MET A 39 -1.93 -16.02 3.72
C MET A 39 -2.82 -16.27 4.91
N ALA A 40 -3.02 -15.26 5.75
CA ALA A 40 -3.96 -15.37 6.86
C ALA A 40 -5.41 -15.46 6.37
N LYS A 41 -6.17 -16.33 7.01
CA LYS A 41 -7.60 -16.51 6.74
C LYS A 41 -8.41 -15.51 7.56
N ASP A 42 -8.36 -14.26 7.19
CA ASP A 42 -9.16 -13.19 7.76
C ASP A 42 -10.58 -13.16 7.19
N ILE A 43 -11.39 -12.18 7.60
CA ILE A 43 -12.80 -12.04 7.17
C ILE A 43 -12.93 -11.75 5.66
N ASN A 44 -11.90 -11.18 5.04
CA ASN A 44 -11.90 -10.80 3.63
C ASN A 44 -11.16 -11.80 2.75
N TYR A 45 -10.61 -12.88 3.35
CA TYR A 45 -9.85 -13.87 2.63
C TYR A 45 -10.68 -14.55 1.56
N LYS A 46 -10.19 -14.54 0.33
CA LYS A 46 -10.71 -15.35 -0.78
C LYS A 46 -9.54 -16.16 -1.36
N PRO A 47 -9.72 -17.48 -1.58
CA PRO A 47 -8.69 -18.25 -2.26
C PRO A 47 -8.48 -17.72 -3.67
N ILE A 48 -7.27 -17.89 -4.20
CA ILE A 48 -6.97 -17.63 -5.62
C ILE A 48 -7.18 -18.94 -6.37
N GLU A 49 -8.02 -18.91 -7.40
CA GLU A 49 -8.35 -20.09 -8.20
C GLU A 49 -7.16 -20.57 -9.04
N GLY A 50 -6.99 -21.88 -9.10
CA GLY A 50 -5.96 -22.52 -9.91
C GLY A 50 -4.54 -22.36 -9.42
N ILE A 51 -4.33 -21.99 -8.14
CA ILE A 51 -3.07 -22.07 -7.42
C ILE A 51 -3.27 -22.73 -6.06
N LYS A 52 -2.19 -23.23 -5.45
CA LYS A 52 -2.25 -23.83 -4.13
C LYS A 52 -2.35 -22.75 -3.05
N ASN A 53 -3.34 -22.89 -2.14
CA ASN A 53 -3.59 -21.93 -1.08
C ASN A 53 -3.29 -22.58 0.28
N TYR A 54 -2.31 -22.07 1.00
CA TYR A 54 -2.01 -22.39 2.39
C TYR A 54 -2.51 -21.27 3.29
N TYR A 55 -2.76 -21.57 4.56
CA TYR A 55 -3.41 -20.67 5.48
C TYR A 55 -2.57 -20.40 6.71
N LEU A 56 -2.57 -19.16 7.16
CA LEU A 56 -2.03 -18.72 8.43
C LEU A 56 -3.17 -18.32 9.38
N GLU A 57 -2.92 -18.42 10.67
CA GLU A 57 -3.78 -17.74 11.64
C GLU A 57 -3.59 -16.23 11.52
N VAL A 58 -4.66 -15.47 11.78
CA VAL A 58 -4.58 -14.00 11.84
C VAL A 58 -3.84 -13.60 13.12
N PRO A 59 -2.81 -12.75 13.05
CA PRO A 59 -2.14 -12.26 14.24
C PRO A 59 -3.09 -11.43 15.11
N MET A 60 -2.96 -11.54 16.41
CA MET A 60 -3.82 -10.83 17.35
C MET A 60 -3.14 -9.55 17.85
N PRO A 61 -3.86 -8.42 17.89
CA PRO A 61 -3.30 -7.15 18.35
C PRO A 61 -2.55 -7.30 19.69
N LEU A 62 -1.34 -6.79 19.76
CA LEU A 62 -0.45 -6.85 20.93
C LEU A 62 -0.16 -8.28 21.43
N GLY A 63 -0.33 -9.31 20.60
CA GLY A 63 -0.22 -10.70 21.03
C GLY A 63 -1.30 -11.16 22.01
N LEU A 64 -2.41 -10.43 22.11
CA LEU A 64 -3.50 -10.77 23.05
C LEU A 64 -4.16 -12.11 22.67
N PRO A 65 -4.68 -12.87 23.65
CA PRO A 65 -5.49 -14.04 23.36
C PRO A 65 -6.70 -13.69 22.46
N LYS A 66 -7.00 -14.54 21.49
CA LYS A 66 -8.09 -14.31 20.52
C LYS A 66 -9.42 -13.96 21.18
N SER A 67 -9.75 -14.62 22.31
CA SER A 67 -10.98 -14.37 23.08
C SER A 67 -11.06 -12.96 23.66
N ILE A 68 -9.93 -12.32 23.95
CA ILE A 68 -9.85 -10.94 24.44
C ILE A 68 -9.83 -9.99 23.24
N ALA A 69 -8.93 -10.21 22.27
CA ALA A 69 -8.77 -9.36 21.11
C ALA A 69 -10.08 -9.19 20.31
N SER A 70 -10.80 -10.29 20.06
CA SER A 70 -12.06 -10.26 19.30
C SER A 70 -13.18 -9.47 19.97
N ARG A 71 -13.11 -9.27 21.29
CA ARG A 71 -14.09 -8.48 22.05
C ARG A 71 -13.67 -7.01 22.20
N THR A 72 -12.39 -6.77 22.44
CA THR A 72 -11.88 -5.42 22.77
C THR A 72 -11.57 -4.60 21.53
N PHE A 73 -11.07 -5.21 20.47
CA PHE A 73 -10.67 -4.50 19.25
C PHE A 73 -11.84 -3.79 18.54
N PRO A 74 -13.01 -4.43 18.30
CA PRO A 74 -14.16 -3.72 17.72
C PRO A 74 -14.66 -2.56 18.57
N ILE A 75 -14.57 -2.66 19.91
CA ILE A 75 -14.95 -1.58 20.81
C ILE A 75 -13.96 -0.43 20.70
N ALA A 76 -12.66 -0.71 20.73
CA ALA A 76 -11.61 0.31 20.57
C ALA A 76 -11.72 1.03 19.21
N GLN A 77 -12.03 0.30 18.13
CA GLN A 77 -12.28 0.86 16.82
C GLN A 77 -13.53 1.77 16.81
N LYS A 78 -14.64 1.29 17.36
CA LYS A 78 -15.89 2.09 17.46
C LYS A 78 -15.72 3.37 18.28
N LEU A 79 -14.86 3.35 19.30
CA LEU A 79 -14.55 4.52 20.12
C LEU A 79 -13.49 5.45 19.50
N GLY A 80 -12.97 5.13 18.33
CA GLY A 80 -11.92 5.90 17.64
C GLY A 80 -10.58 5.92 18.41
N ILE A 81 -10.35 4.97 19.32
CA ILE A 81 -9.10 4.89 20.08
C ILE A 81 -7.93 4.53 19.17
N ILE A 82 -8.18 3.61 18.23
CA ILE A 82 -7.17 3.15 17.27
C ILE A 82 -6.78 4.28 16.33
N GLU A 83 -7.75 5.06 15.86
CA GLU A 83 -7.56 6.17 14.91
C GLU A 83 -6.80 7.36 15.53
N ARG A 84 -6.88 7.53 16.84
CA ARG A 84 -6.18 8.61 17.57
C ARG A 84 -4.73 8.28 17.92
N LYS A 85 -4.33 7.03 17.73
CA LYS A 85 -2.99 6.59 18.08
C LYS A 85 -1.98 7.06 17.02
N ASN A 86 -0.86 7.59 17.50
CA ASN A 86 0.29 7.78 16.63
C ASN A 86 0.89 6.41 16.31
N VAL A 87 1.24 6.22 15.04
CA VAL A 87 2.01 5.09 14.56
C VAL A 87 3.30 5.68 14.00
N ASP A 88 4.36 5.57 14.80
CA ASP A 88 5.59 6.33 14.58
C ASP A 88 6.64 5.51 13.79
N SER A 89 6.44 4.19 13.65
CA SER A 89 7.38 3.30 12.98
C SER A 89 6.70 2.05 12.41
N PHE A 90 7.38 1.33 11.50
CA PHE A 90 6.88 0.04 11.03
C PHE A 90 6.98 -1.04 12.12
N GLU A 91 7.94 -0.94 13.03
CA GLU A 91 7.96 -1.83 14.20
C GLU A 91 6.78 -1.62 15.13
N ASP A 92 6.24 -0.38 15.25
CA ASP A 92 4.98 -0.15 15.95
C ASP A 92 3.84 -0.92 15.27
N VAL A 93 3.77 -0.90 13.92
CA VAL A 93 2.76 -1.66 13.17
C VAL A 93 2.90 -3.14 13.47
N LEU A 94 4.10 -3.72 13.33
CA LEU A 94 4.34 -5.14 13.57
C LEU A 94 4.00 -5.56 15.00
N HIS A 95 4.33 -4.71 15.98
CA HIS A 95 4.00 -4.96 17.38
C HIS A 95 2.49 -4.87 17.65
N PHE A 96 1.85 -3.80 17.19
CA PHE A 96 0.41 -3.59 17.45
C PHE A 96 -0.48 -4.58 16.73
N THR A 97 -0.06 -5.05 15.57
CA THR A 97 -0.77 -6.11 14.84
C THR A 97 -0.46 -7.50 15.37
N GLY A 98 0.59 -7.67 16.18
CA GLY A 98 1.01 -8.95 16.77
C GLY A 98 1.93 -9.77 15.86
N ASN A 99 2.42 -9.23 14.75
CA ASN A 99 3.25 -9.96 13.77
C ASN A 99 4.64 -10.36 14.33
N ILE A 100 5.14 -9.69 15.37
CA ILE A 100 6.40 -10.01 16.05
C ILE A 100 6.19 -10.56 17.48
N ASP A 101 4.94 -10.93 17.82
CA ASP A 101 4.66 -11.65 19.06
C ASP A 101 5.26 -13.06 19.02
N TYR A 102 5.88 -13.47 20.12
CA TYR A 102 6.57 -14.76 20.20
C TYR A 102 5.64 -15.96 19.91
N ASN A 103 4.43 -15.98 20.46
CA ASN A 103 3.52 -17.10 20.28
C ASN A 103 2.95 -17.12 18.86
N TYR A 104 2.73 -15.95 18.25
CA TYR A 104 2.37 -15.88 16.84
C TYR A 104 3.49 -16.40 15.94
N LEU A 105 4.74 -15.99 16.17
CA LEU A 105 5.90 -16.47 15.41
C LEU A 105 6.06 -17.98 15.49
N LEU A 106 5.88 -18.60 16.68
CA LEU A 106 5.93 -20.05 16.83
C LEU A 106 4.98 -20.79 15.89
N LYS A 107 3.77 -20.25 15.68
CA LYS A 107 2.76 -20.88 14.81
C LYS A 107 2.96 -20.52 13.35
N SER A 108 3.07 -19.23 13.06
CA SER A 108 3.11 -18.73 11.67
C SER A 108 4.37 -19.19 10.92
N VAL A 109 5.53 -19.18 11.58
CA VAL A 109 6.76 -19.71 10.98
C VAL A 109 6.64 -21.20 10.70
N GLU A 110 6.11 -21.98 11.65
CA GLU A 110 5.94 -23.44 11.48
C GLU A 110 4.92 -23.76 10.35
N ASP A 111 3.84 -22.98 10.22
CA ASP A 111 2.85 -23.19 9.17
C ASP A 111 3.42 -22.84 7.79
N ILE A 112 4.25 -21.77 7.70
CA ILE A 112 4.95 -21.45 6.44
C ILE A 112 6.00 -22.52 6.12
N ARG A 113 6.75 -23.04 7.09
CA ARG A 113 7.70 -24.14 6.89
C ARG A 113 7.00 -25.39 6.33
N LYS A 114 5.83 -25.76 6.88
CA LYS A 114 5.02 -26.86 6.32
C LYS A 114 4.63 -26.59 4.87
N ALA A 115 4.24 -25.36 4.53
CA ALA A 115 3.93 -24.98 3.15
C ALA A 115 5.19 -25.07 2.26
N ILE A 116 6.36 -24.66 2.74
CA ILE A 116 7.63 -24.80 2.02
C ILE A 116 7.97 -26.26 1.76
N VAL A 117 7.86 -27.12 2.77
CA VAL A 117 8.14 -28.57 2.63
C VAL A 117 7.16 -29.24 1.65
N ASP A 118 5.87 -28.94 1.75
CA ASP A 118 4.83 -29.57 0.93
C ASP A 118 4.83 -29.06 -0.53
N PHE A 119 5.08 -27.78 -0.76
CA PHE A 119 5.12 -27.19 -2.11
C PHE A 119 6.49 -27.30 -2.75
N ASN A 120 7.56 -27.34 -1.95
CA ASN A 120 8.96 -27.30 -2.34
C ASN A 120 9.28 -26.15 -3.33
N PRO A 121 9.11 -24.87 -2.92
CA PRO A 121 9.38 -23.74 -3.79
C PRO A 121 10.87 -23.56 -4.06
N ASP A 122 11.18 -23.01 -5.23
CA ASP A 122 12.54 -22.55 -5.58
C ASP A 122 12.83 -21.18 -4.94
N ILE A 123 11.77 -20.38 -4.69
CA ILE A 123 11.83 -19.04 -4.10
C ILE A 123 10.67 -18.86 -3.12
N VAL A 124 10.95 -18.31 -1.94
CA VAL A 124 9.96 -17.77 -1.02
C VAL A 124 9.90 -16.26 -1.22
N TYR A 125 8.71 -15.73 -1.46
CA TYR A 125 8.46 -14.29 -1.62
C TYR A 125 7.71 -13.73 -0.41
N SER A 126 8.32 -12.77 0.27
CA SER A 126 7.73 -12.08 1.42
C SER A 126 7.15 -10.73 1.01
N GLU A 127 5.84 -10.59 1.11
CA GLU A 127 5.16 -9.29 1.03
C GLU A 127 4.99 -8.73 2.46
N PHE A 128 6.06 -8.12 2.97
CA PHE A 128 6.20 -7.61 4.35
C PHE A 128 6.00 -8.64 5.47
N ASN A 129 6.07 -9.93 5.18
CA ASN A 129 5.81 -10.97 6.17
C ASN A 129 7.09 -11.45 6.88
N ILE A 130 7.28 -11.02 8.13
CA ILE A 130 8.42 -11.40 8.98
C ILE A 130 8.53 -12.92 9.16
N SER A 131 7.39 -13.61 9.33
CA SER A 131 7.40 -15.08 9.50
C SER A 131 7.86 -15.81 8.23
N ALA A 132 7.59 -15.27 7.04
CA ALA A 132 8.05 -15.84 5.78
C ALA A 132 9.58 -15.69 5.62
N ILE A 133 10.12 -14.54 6.02
CA ILE A 133 11.57 -14.30 6.03
C ILE A 133 12.27 -15.33 6.91
N ILE A 134 11.76 -15.53 8.13
CA ILE A 134 12.33 -16.48 9.09
C ILE A 134 12.19 -17.92 8.58
N ALA A 135 11.03 -18.29 8.04
CA ALA A 135 10.80 -19.64 7.53
C ALA A 135 11.71 -19.97 6.34
N ALA A 136 11.88 -19.04 5.41
CA ALA A 136 12.80 -19.19 4.28
C ALA A 136 14.25 -19.42 4.77
N LYS A 137 14.69 -18.66 5.79
CA LYS A 137 16.02 -18.81 6.39
C LYS A 137 16.20 -20.15 7.09
N LEU A 138 15.18 -20.68 7.77
CA LEU A 138 15.23 -21.97 8.45
C LEU A 138 15.22 -23.14 7.47
N GLU A 139 14.59 -23.00 6.31
CA GLU A 139 14.51 -24.04 5.27
C GLU A 139 15.56 -23.86 4.16
N ASP A 140 16.52 -22.96 4.35
CA ASP A 140 17.60 -22.63 3.39
C ASP A 140 17.06 -22.39 1.97
N LYS A 141 15.96 -21.63 1.88
CA LYS A 141 15.32 -21.26 0.62
C LYS A 141 15.70 -19.85 0.22
N PRO A 142 15.95 -19.60 -1.09
CA PRO A 142 16.09 -18.26 -1.62
C PRO A 142 14.90 -17.39 -1.24
N LEU A 143 15.22 -16.18 -0.74
CA LEU A 143 14.22 -15.23 -0.23
C LEU A 143 14.19 -13.97 -1.08
N TYR A 144 13.03 -13.67 -1.63
CA TYR A 144 12.73 -12.40 -2.28
C TYR A 144 11.72 -11.64 -1.42
N ALA A 145 11.80 -10.31 -1.39
CA ALA A 145 10.92 -9.53 -0.53
C ALA A 145 10.50 -8.21 -1.16
N THR A 146 9.27 -7.80 -0.91
CA THR A 146 8.86 -6.41 -1.09
C THR A 146 9.34 -5.60 0.11
N ILE A 147 9.96 -4.47 -0.16
CA ILE A 147 10.40 -3.49 0.83
C ILE A 147 9.93 -2.08 0.43
N SER A 148 10.03 -1.13 1.35
CA SER A 148 9.83 0.29 1.10
C SER A 148 10.75 1.11 2.00
N TYR A 149 11.05 2.35 1.65
CA TYR A 149 11.89 3.21 2.49
C TYR A 149 11.33 3.38 3.90
N PRO A 150 10.02 3.63 4.09
CA PRO A 150 9.43 3.70 5.42
C PRO A 150 9.59 2.44 6.28
N THR A 151 9.92 1.29 5.68
CA THR A 151 10.14 0.03 6.42
C THR A 151 11.61 -0.27 6.69
N GLN A 152 12.54 0.62 6.35
CA GLN A 152 13.95 0.43 6.62
C GLN A 152 14.29 0.74 8.08
N THR A 153 15.29 0.03 8.61
CA THR A 153 15.77 0.15 10.00
C THR A 153 16.17 1.59 10.33
N GLU A 154 16.80 2.25 9.40
CA GLU A 154 17.32 3.62 9.52
C GLU A 154 16.20 4.67 9.66
N TYR A 155 15.02 4.38 9.11
CA TYR A 155 13.88 5.29 9.14
C TYR A 155 12.90 5.01 10.28
N SER A 156 12.55 3.74 10.53
CA SER A 156 11.40 3.43 11.37
C SER A 156 11.61 2.28 12.36
N SER A 157 12.86 2.06 12.83
CA SER A 157 13.12 1.06 13.87
C SER A 157 12.67 1.50 15.26
N ASN A 158 12.19 0.55 16.03
CA ASN A 158 11.85 0.73 17.44
C ASN A 158 12.23 -0.54 18.22
N PRO A 159 13.53 -0.74 18.54
CA PRO A 159 14.08 -2.00 19.07
C PRO A 159 13.43 -2.52 20.35
N LYS A 160 12.70 -1.66 21.08
CA LYS A 160 11.98 -2.08 22.30
C LYS A 160 10.91 -3.15 22.02
N TYR A 161 10.40 -3.21 20.79
CA TYR A 161 9.37 -4.17 20.39
C TYR A 161 9.92 -5.50 19.89
N ALA A 162 11.20 -5.58 19.55
CA ALA A 162 11.82 -6.79 19.02
C ALA A 162 12.02 -7.92 20.06
N LYS A 163 11.61 -7.75 21.32
CA LYS A 163 11.88 -8.71 22.40
C LYS A 163 11.35 -10.13 22.12
N GLY A 164 10.11 -10.24 21.64
CA GLY A 164 9.50 -11.54 21.30
C GLY A 164 10.22 -12.22 20.14
N LEU A 165 10.55 -11.45 19.11
CA LEU A 165 11.34 -11.90 17.98
C LEU A 165 12.74 -12.35 18.40
N LYS A 166 13.48 -11.56 19.17
CA LYS A 166 14.83 -11.90 19.65
C LYS A 166 14.84 -13.23 20.43
N LYS A 167 13.83 -13.47 21.26
CA LYS A 167 13.66 -14.75 21.95
C LYS A 167 13.47 -15.88 20.94
N PHE A 168 12.59 -15.71 19.95
CA PHE A 168 12.33 -16.72 18.93
C PHE A 168 13.60 -17.05 18.12
N LEU A 169 14.33 -16.03 17.65
CA LEU A 169 15.55 -16.22 16.87
C LEU A 169 16.62 -16.99 17.67
N LYS A 170 16.81 -16.63 18.93
CA LYS A 170 17.76 -17.31 19.83
C LYS A 170 17.44 -18.81 19.99
N GLU A 171 16.16 -19.15 20.22
CA GLU A 171 15.72 -20.53 20.42
C GLU A 171 15.85 -21.38 19.15
N ASN A 172 15.83 -20.76 17.98
CA ASN A 172 15.99 -21.42 16.68
C ASN A 172 17.43 -21.31 16.12
N SER A 173 18.41 -20.87 16.93
CA SER A 173 19.81 -20.71 16.52
C SER A 173 20.00 -19.81 15.29
N LEU A 174 19.12 -18.83 15.09
CA LEU A 174 19.21 -17.84 14.03
C LEU A 174 20.01 -16.61 14.47
N PRO A 175 20.59 -15.85 13.52
CA PRO A 175 21.30 -14.62 13.82
C PRO A 175 20.45 -13.64 14.65
N ASN A 176 21.08 -13.03 15.66
CA ASN A 176 20.40 -11.99 16.43
C ASN A 176 20.27 -10.69 15.60
N VAL A 177 19.19 -9.96 15.81
CA VAL A 177 18.92 -8.66 15.18
C VAL A 177 18.60 -7.63 16.27
N ASP A 178 18.90 -6.37 16.03
CA ASP A 178 18.55 -5.30 16.98
C ASP A 178 17.10 -4.85 16.76
N SER A 179 16.68 -4.72 15.54
CA SER A 179 15.34 -4.37 15.09
C SER A 179 14.71 -5.53 14.32
N SER A 180 13.39 -5.67 14.39
CA SER A 180 12.65 -6.61 13.53
C SER A 180 12.79 -6.28 12.05
N LEU A 181 13.09 -5.02 11.72
CA LEU A 181 13.28 -4.55 10.35
C LEU A 181 14.62 -5.03 9.73
N ASP A 182 15.61 -5.38 10.56
CA ASP A 182 16.86 -5.97 10.07
C ASP A 182 16.64 -7.30 9.33
N LEU A 183 15.53 -7.98 9.59
CA LEU A 183 15.17 -9.20 8.88
C LEU A 183 14.97 -8.99 7.38
N PHE A 184 14.54 -7.82 6.95
CA PHE A 184 14.41 -7.52 5.51
C PHE A 184 15.76 -7.55 4.79
N LYS A 185 16.87 -7.32 5.50
CA LYS A 185 18.24 -7.43 4.97
C LYS A 185 18.67 -8.89 4.68
N TRP A 186 17.87 -9.89 5.11
CA TRP A 186 18.12 -11.29 4.79
C TRP A 186 17.64 -11.69 3.40
N ALA A 187 16.90 -10.83 2.70
CA ALA A 187 16.43 -11.10 1.35
C ALA A 187 17.60 -11.10 0.35
N ASP A 188 17.65 -12.11 -0.52
CA ASP A 188 18.61 -12.20 -1.62
C ASP A 188 18.31 -11.14 -2.69
N LYS A 189 17.03 -10.81 -2.89
CA LYS A 189 16.54 -9.74 -3.76
C LYS A 189 15.39 -9.02 -3.10
N SER A 190 15.39 -7.70 -3.23
CA SER A 190 14.33 -6.84 -2.70
C SER A 190 13.71 -6.00 -3.81
N PHE A 191 12.40 -5.84 -3.77
CA PHE A 191 11.63 -5.10 -4.76
C PHE A 191 10.90 -3.94 -4.11
N VAL A 192 11.02 -2.75 -4.70
CA VAL A 192 10.32 -1.54 -4.24
C VAL A 192 9.26 -1.19 -5.26
N PRO A 193 7.95 -1.23 -4.92
CA PRO A 193 6.85 -0.81 -5.79
C PRO A 193 6.77 0.73 -5.86
N SER A 194 7.86 1.34 -6.26
CA SER A 194 8.08 2.80 -6.33
C SER A 194 9.30 3.08 -7.20
N ILE A 195 9.83 4.30 -7.14
CA ILE A 195 11.06 4.76 -7.78
C ILE A 195 12.04 5.31 -6.75
N TYR A 196 13.33 5.40 -7.12
CA TYR A 196 14.39 5.88 -6.23
C TYR A 196 14.12 7.30 -5.70
N GLU A 197 13.61 8.19 -6.54
CA GLU A 197 13.34 9.58 -6.15
C GLU A 197 12.29 9.71 -5.05
N LEU A 198 11.35 8.76 -4.99
CA LEU A 198 10.34 8.70 -3.92
C LEU A 198 10.85 7.94 -2.69
N GLU A 199 11.64 6.89 -2.90
CA GLU A 199 12.11 5.99 -1.85
C GLU A 199 13.61 5.67 -2.04
N PRO A 200 14.54 6.55 -1.63
CA PRO A 200 15.97 6.42 -1.88
C PRO A 200 16.62 5.32 -1.01
N ILE A 201 16.60 4.09 -1.51
CA ILE A 201 17.24 2.94 -0.88
C ILE A 201 18.49 2.56 -1.67
N ASP A 202 19.67 2.83 -1.09
CA ASP A 202 20.96 2.54 -1.70
C ASP A 202 21.43 1.10 -1.35
N ASN A 203 21.02 0.13 -2.17
CA ASN A 203 21.44 -1.26 -2.01
C ASN A 203 21.43 -1.97 -3.37
N GLU A 204 22.52 -2.66 -3.72
CA GLU A 204 22.66 -3.36 -5.01
C GLU A 204 21.68 -4.51 -5.24
N ASN A 205 21.08 -5.04 -4.16
CA ASN A 205 20.08 -6.10 -4.24
C ASN A 205 18.65 -5.57 -4.35
N VAL A 206 18.47 -4.24 -4.49
CA VAL A 206 17.17 -3.60 -4.60
C VAL A 206 16.83 -3.27 -6.05
N THR A 207 15.66 -3.68 -6.48
CA THR A 207 15.08 -3.34 -7.77
C THR A 207 13.84 -2.46 -7.57
N PHE A 208 13.84 -1.29 -8.22
CA PHE A 208 12.66 -0.41 -8.24
C PHE A 208 11.73 -0.84 -9.37
N CYS A 209 10.54 -1.28 -9.01
CA CYS A 209 9.55 -1.81 -9.96
C CYS A 209 8.54 -0.77 -10.44
N GLY A 210 8.49 0.42 -9.82
CA GLY A 210 7.47 1.41 -10.17
C GLY A 210 6.06 0.96 -9.78
N THR A 211 5.08 1.28 -10.60
CA THR A 211 3.70 0.87 -10.35
C THR A 211 3.47 -0.59 -10.72
N TRP A 212 2.70 -1.31 -9.88
CA TRP A 212 2.22 -2.65 -10.19
C TRP A 212 0.83 -2.65 -10.85
N LYS A 213 0.29 -1.48 -11.13
CA LYS A 213 -0.97 -1.34 -11.85
C LYS A 213 -0.77 -1.73 -13.32
N ASP A 214 -1.72 -2.45 -13.90
CA ASP A 214 -1.67 -2.75 -15.33
C ASP A 214 -1.75 -1.45 -16.13
N LEU A 215 -0.76 -1.23 -17.01
CA LEU A 215 -0.69 0.00 -17.82
C LEU A 215 -1.84 0.09 -18.83
N LYS A 216 -2.46 -1.03 -19.20
CA LYS A 216 -3.65 -1.08 -20.06
C LYS A 216 -4.86 -0.42 -19.36
N ASP A 217 -4.94 -0.52 -18.05
CA ASP A 217 -6.00 0.13 -17.27
C ASP A 217 -5.83 1.65 -17.16
N ILE A 218 -4.61 2.15 -17.43
CA ILE A 218 -4.26 3.57 -17.33
C ILE A 218 -4.58 4.35 -18.60
N ASN A 219 -4.58 3.70 -19.78
CA ASN A 219 -4.85 4.32 -21.09
C ASN A 219 -5.79 3.44 -21.93
N PRO A 220 -7.07 3.35 -21.61
CA PRO A 220 -8.02 2.51 -22.37
C PRO A 220 -8.19 2.95 -23.84
N ASN A 221 -7.70 4.13 -24.23
CA ASN A 221 -7.84 4.67 -25.59
C ASN A 221 -6.61 4.41 -26.50
N ASN A 222 -5.52 3.79 -26.02
CA ASN A 222 -4.31 3.57 -26.85
C ASN A 222 -4.37 2.32 -27.76
N ASP A 223 -5.34 1.41 -27.57
CA ASP A 223 -5.49 0.22 -28.43
C ASP A 223 -6.32 0.47 -29.71
N ASN A 224 -6.84 1.69 -29.92
CA ASN A 224 -7.59 2.11 -31.12
C ASN A 224 -6.86 3.17 -31.93
N LEU A 225 -5.55 3.00 -32.19
CA LEU A 225 -4.88 3.72 -33.26
C LEU A 225 -5.18 3.03 -34.61
N ASN A 226 -6.45 2.88 -34.95
CA ASN A 226 -6.88 2.79 -36.35
C ASN A 226 -7.39 4.17 -36.74
N GLU A 227 -6.65 4.78 -37.64
CA GLU A 227 -6.95 6.03 -38.32
C GLU A 227 -8.40 6.06 -38.84
N ASN A 228 -9.03 7.22 -38.70
CA ASN A 228 -10.32 7.62 -39.27
C ASN A 228 -11.56 7.39 -38.39
N ASP A 229 -11.68 8.15 -37.30
CA ASP A 229 -12.97 8.78 -37.02
C ASP A 229 -12.71 10.16 -36.42
N GLY A 230 -12.98 11.17 -37.24
CA GLY A 230 -13.00 12.59 -36.85
C GLY A 230 -14.18 12.86 -35.93
N ASN A 231 -14.12 12.37 -34.71
CA ASN A 231 -14.95 12.84 -33.62
C ASN A 231 -14.15 13.88 -32.84
N GLU A 232 -14.55 15.12 -33.05
CA GLU A 232 -14.18 16.25 -32.23
C GLU A 232 -14.31 15.84 -30.76
N ASN A 233 -13.20 15.88 -30.02
CA ASN A 233 -13.21 15.87 -28.57
C ASN A 233 -14.21 16.93 -28.14
N ASP A 234 -15.38 16.48 -27.64
CA ASP A 234 -16.31 17.35 -26.94
C ASP A 234 -15.54 17.93 -25.75
N GLY A 235 -15.13 19.19 -25.89
CA GLY A 235 -14.24 19.91 -24.97
C GLY A 235 -14.91 20.24 -23.63
N ASN A 236 -15.51 19.26 -23.01
CA ASN A 236 -15.90 19.31 -21.61
C ASN A 236 -14.75 18.75 -20.76
N ASN A 237 -13.67 19.54 -20.62
CA ASN A 237 -12.68 19.33 -19.56
C ASN A 237 -13.47 19.38 -18.23
N LYS A 238 -13.90 18.21 -17.75
CA LYS A 238 -14.55 18.12 -16.44
C LYS A 238 -13.47 18.44 -15.41
N ASN A 239 -13.58 19.57 -14.73
CA ASN A 239 -12.71 19.96 -13.63
C ASN A 239 -13.00 19.06 -12.42
N ILE A 240 -12.52 17.80 -12.44
CA ILE A 240 -12.80 16.82 -11.41
C ILE A 240 -11.82 16.95 -10.25
N ILE A 241 -12.34 17.01 -9.03
CA ILE A 241 -11.58 16.82 -7.79
C ILE A 241 -11.98 15.46 -7.20
N LEU A 242 -11.02 14.53 -7.11
CA LEU A 242 -11.23 13.27 -6.42
C LEU A 242 -10.82 13.39 -4.96
N VAL A 243 -11.63 12.84 -4.03
CA VAL A 243 -11.33 12.84 -2.59
C VAL A 243 -11.40 11.42 -2.03
N TYR A 244 -10.28 10.96 -1.43
CA TYR A 244 -10.21 9.66 -0.75
C TYR A 244 -9.29 9.72 0.47
N MET A 245 -9.86 9.76 1.67
CA MET A 245 -9.09 9.88 2.91
C MET A 245 -8.79 8.54 3.60
N GLY A 246 -9.15 7.42 2.98
CA GLY A 246 -8.96 6.10 3.59
C GLY A 246 -9.63 5.99 4.95
N ASN A 247 -9.11 5.08 5.79
CA ASN A 247 -9.56 4.91 7.16
C ASN A 247 -8.59 5.55 8.16
N GLY A 248 -9.13 6.19 9.20
CA GLY A 248 -8.36 6.60 10.38
C GLY A 248 -7.52 7.88 10.24
N THR A 249 -7.72 8.71 9.21
CA THR A 249 -7.03 10.00 9.08
C THR A 249 -7.91 11.15 9.54
N VAL A 250 -8.98 11.39 8.81
CA VAL A 250 -10.01 12.40 9.12
C VAL A 250 -11.34 11.67 9.23
N SER A 251 -12.16 12.03 10.22
CA SER A 251 -13.48 11.39 10.34
C SER A 251 -14.33 11.68 9.08
N PRO A 252 -15.11 10.70 8.60
CA PRO A 252 -15.90 10.86 7.39
C PRO A 252 -16.79 12.10 7.42
N LYS A 253 -17.41 12.40 8.57
CA LYS A 253 -18.26 13.57 8.74
C LYS A 253 -17.47 14.89 8.65
N LYS A 254 -16.30 14.98 9.28
CA LYS A 254 -15.43 16.15 9.17
C LYS A 254 -14.98 16.34 7.72
N MET A 255 -14.49 15.27 7.07
CA MET A 255 -14.09 15.31 5.68
C MET A 255 -15.21 15.86 4.78
N LEU A 256 -16.42 15.31 4.88
CA LEU A 256 -17.55 15.77 4.08
C LEU A 256 -17.86 17.25 4.30
N ASN A 257 -17.89 17.71 5.55
CA ASN A 257 -18.22 19.10 5.84
C ASN A 257 -17.15 20.05 5.28
N GLU A 258 -15.86 19.79 5.55
CA GLU A 258 -14.78 20.66 5.09
C GLU A 258 -14.69 20.70 3.55
N ILE A 259 -14.89 19.56 2.87
CA ILE A 259 -14.90 19.50 1.41
C ILE A 259 -16.13 20.23 0.82
N LYS A 260 -17.30 20.06 1.43
CA LYS A 260 -18.49 20.80 1.01
C LYS A 260 -18.29 22.30 1.14
N ASP A 261 -17.83 22.77 2.30
CA ASP A 261 -17.63 24.19 2.56
C ASP A 261 -16.54 24.80 1.65
N ALA A 262 -15.58 23.98 1.18
CA ALA A 262 -14.53 24.40 0.26
C ALA A 262 -15.02 24.52 -1.20
N PHE A 263 -15.88 23.60 -1.67
CA PHE A 263 -16.13 23.43 -3.10
C PHE A 263 -17.58 23.50 -3.54
N ILE A 264 -18.58 23.56 -2.65
CA ILE A 264 -19.99 23.65 -3.06
C ILE A 264 -20.22 24.90 -3.91
N GLY A 265 -20.93 24.75 -5.02
CA GLY A 265 -21.24 25.85 -5.94
C GLY A 265 -20.02 26.38 -6.73
N THR A 266 -18.88 25.68 -6.71
CA THR A 266 -17.72 25.99 -7.58
C THR A 266 -17.88 25.28 -8.94
N GLU A 267 -16.98 25.58 -9.87
CA GLU A 267 -16.92 24.92 -11.20
C GLU A 267 -16.37 23.49 -11.17
N TYR A 268 -15.93 22.98 -10.01
CA TYR A 268 -15.37 21.65 -9.87
C TYR A 268 -16.44 20.61 -9.57
N GLU A 269 -16.41 19.46 -10.26
CA GLU A 269 -17.17 18.27 -9.90
C GLU A 269 -16.38 17.46 -8.89
N VAL A 270 -16.87 17.32 -7.66
CA VAL A 270 -16.15 16.70 -6.55
C VAL A 270 -16.69 15.31 -6.25
N TYR A 271 -15.82 14.29 -6.35
CA TYR A 271 -16.19 12.90 -6.08
C TYR A 271 -15.52 12.42 -4.79
N ILE A 272 -16.33 12.10 -3.78
CA ILE A 272 -15.85 11.63 -2.47
C ILE A 272 -16.08 10.13 -2.34
N ALA A 273 -14.98 9.35 -2.15
CA ALA A 273 -15.04 7.93 -1.83
C ALA A 273 -14.90 7.73 -0.32
N SER A 274 -15.91 7.13 0.34
CA SER A 274 -15.84 6.84 1.78
C SER A 274 -16.78 5.73 2.20
N LEU A 275 -16.25 4.68 2.82
CA LEU A 275 -17.05 3.59 3.41
C LEU A 275 -17.88 4.05 4.63
N GLY A 276 -17.49 5.16 5.25
CA GLY A 276 -18.15 5.72 6.44
C GLY A 276 -19.26 6.72 6.14
N LEU A 277 -19.61 6.94 4.85
CA LEU A 277 -20.68 7.83 4.42
C LEU A 277 -21.72 7.06 3.61
N GLU A 278 -22.96 7.49 3.72
CA GLU A 278 -24.04 7.02 2.83
C GLU A 278 -23.99 7.78 1.50
N LYS A 279 -24.41 7.10 0.43
CA LYS A 279 -24.49 7.70 -0.90
C LYS A 279 -25.39 8.93 -0.87
N SER A 280 -24.87 10.04 -1.40
CA SER A 280 -25.58 11.33 -1.44
C SER A 280 -24.99 12.28 -2.48
N ASP A 281 -25.79 13.19 -2.97
CA ASP A 281 -25.39 14.23 -3.91
C ASP A 281 -25.76 15.61 -3.35
N PHE A 282 -24.87 16.58 -3.48
CA PHE A 282 -25.03 17.95 -3.03
C PHE A 282 -24.53 18.90 -4.13
N GLU A 283 -25.41 19.34 -5.02
CA GLU A 283 -25.07 20.15 -6.19
C GLU A 283 -23.94 19.47 -7.03
N ASN A 284 -22.71 20.00 -6.96
CA ASN A 284 -21.52 19.52 -7.64
C ASN A 284 -20.66 18.56 -6.80
N ILE A 285 -21.19 18.02 -5.68
CA ILE A 285 -20.46 17.10 -4.79
C ILE A 285 -21.17 15.76 -4.71
N HIS A 286 -20.47 14.70 -5.12
CA HIS A 286 -20.98 13.34 -5.24
C HIS A 286 -20.29 12.41 -4.23
N VAL A 287 -21.08 11.76 -3.37
CA VAL A 287 -20.59 10.85 -2.34
C VAL A 287 -21.01 9.43 -2.65
N ASP A 288 -20.07 8.51 -2.69
CA ASP A 288 -20.36 7.07 -2.72
C ASP A 288 -19.31 6.29 -1.91
N LYS A 289 -19.62 5.03 -1.59
CA LYS A 289 -18.67 4.12 -0.91
C LYS A 289 -17.47 3.78 -1.76
N ARG A 290 -17.64 3.72 -3.08
CA ARG A 290 -16.60 3.39 -4.05
C ARG A 290 -16.86 4.11 -5.37
N TRP A 291 -15.78 4.57 -5.99
CA TRP A 291 -15.75 5.13 -7.34
C TRP A 291 -14.73 4.36 -8.19
N ASP A 292 -14.89 4.42 -9.50
CA ASP A 292 -13.85 3.99 -10.44
C ASP A 292 -12.76 5.07 -10.52
N PHE A 293 -11.70 4.88 -9.74
CA PHE A 293 -10.60 5.85 -9.65
C PHE A 293 -9.88 6.01 -10.98
N SER A 294 -9.78 4.96 -11.79
CA SER A 294 -9.08 5.03 -13.08
C SER A 294 -9.79 6.02 -14.02
N LYS A 295 -11.13 5.96 -14.07
CA LYS A 295 -11.91 6.91 -14.88
C LYS A 295 -11.86 8.33 -14.32
N LEU A 296 -11.99 8.51 -13.00
CA LEU A 296 -12.00 9.83 -12.40
C LEU A 296 -10.64 10.51 -12.46
N LEU A 297 -9.53 9.78 -12.19
CA LEU A 297 -8.19 10.33 -12.21
C LEU A 297 -7.73 10.75 -13.61
N ASN A 298 -8.24 10.10 -14.66
CA ASN A 298 -7.95 10.50 -16.05
C ASN A 298 -8.36 11.96 -16.34
N ASP A 299 -9.48 12.40 -15.76
CA ASP A 299 -10.03 13.73 -15.96
C ASP A 299 -9.85 14.66 -14.73
N ALA A 300 -9.13 14.19 -13.69
CA ALA A 300 -8.97 14.95 -12.47
C ALA A 300 -7.96 16.09 -12.61
N VAL A 301 -8.27 17.21 -12.02
CA VAL A 301 -7.38 18.36 -11.86
C VAL A 301 -6.66 18.33 -10.52
N LEU A 302 -7.22 17.64 -9.51
CA LEU A 302 -6.67 17.50 -8.17
C LEU A 302 -7.10 16.18 -7.52
N PHE A 303 -6.21 15.56 -6.75
CA PHE A 303 -6.52 14.42 -5.90
C PHE A 303 -6.24 14.73 -4.43
N ILE A 304 -7.29 14.84 -3.60
CA ILE A 304 -7.19 15.02 -2.16
C ILE A 304 -7.17 13.64 -1.50
N ASN A 305 -6.06 13.29 -0.84
CA ASN A 305 -5.91 11.94 -0.28
C ASN A 305 -5.13 11.90 1.03
N HIS A 306 -5.00 10.71 1.59
CA HIS A 306 -4.38 10.47 2.90
C HIS A 306 -2.90 10.05 2.83
N GLY A 307 -2.28 10.02 1.65
CA GLY A 307 -0.87 9.65 1.48
C GLY A 307 -0.57 8.14 1.61
N GLY A 308 -1.57 7.27 1.52
CA GLY A 308 -1.31 5.84 1.38
C GLY A 308 -0.61 5.54 0.05
N GLN A 309 0.37 4.64 0.05
CA GLN A 309 1.24 4.37 -1.11
C GLN A 309 0.46 4.15 -2.42
N ASN A 310 -0.57 3.30 -2.40
CA ASN A 310 -1.36 3.04 -3.62
C ASN A 310 -2.07 4.30 -4.14
N SER A 311 -2.70 5.09 -3.24
CA SER A 311 -3.40 6.32 -3.66
C SER A 311 -2.42 7.36 -4.18
N MET A 312 -1.27 7.52 -3.52
CA MET A 312 -0.22 8.43 -3.95
C MET A 312 0.27 8.06 -5.36
N ILE A 313 0.60 6.79 -5.59
CA ILE A 313 1.04 6.28 -6.89
C ILE A 313 -0.06 6.46 -7.94
N ASP A 314 -1.31 6.15 -7.60
CA ASP A 314 -2.45 6.35 -8.50
C ASP A 314 -2.54 7.79 -8.99
N GLY A 315 -2.47 8.78 -8.08
CA GLY A 315 -2.45 10.19 -8.49
C GLY A 315 -1.30 10.53 -9.43
N LEU A 316 -0.09 10.04 -9.14
CA LEU A 316 1.12 10.32 -9.93
C LEU A 316 1.07 9.70 -11.33
N ILE A 317 0.64 8.44 -11.48
CA ILE A 317 0.61 7.77 -12.80
C ILE A 317 -0.40 8.39 -13.77
N TYR A 318 -1.42 9.10 -13.24
CA TYR A 318 -2.34 9.92 -14.05
C TYR A 318 -1.88 11.38 -14.17
N GLY A 319 -0.74 11.76 -13.60
CA GLY A 319 -0.20 13.12 -13.66
C GLY A 319 -1.05 14.14 -12.90
N VAL A 320 -1.72 13.71 -11.83
CA VAL A 320 -2.63 14.56 -11.05
C VAL A 320 -1.91 15.13 -9.82
N PRO A 321 -1.88 16.46 -9.64
CA PRO A 321 -1.38 17.08 -8.41
C PRO A 321 -2.15 16.62 -7.17
N GLN A 322 -1.49 16.54 -6.02
CA GLN A 322 -2.09 15.97 -4.83
C GLN A 322 -2.12 16.93 -3.64
N LEU A 323 -3.26 17.00 -2.95
CA LEU A 323 -3.37 17.60 -1.62
C LEU A 323 -3.45 16.47 -0.59
N ILE A 324 -2.41 16.31 0.23
CA ILE A 324 -2.24 15.12 1.08
C ILE A 324 -2.41 15.50 2.55
N CYS A 325 -3.32 14.81 3.27
CA CYS A 325 -3.43 14.93 4.71
C CYS A 325 -3.15 13.56 5.35
N PRO A 326 -1.88 13.25 5.73
CA PRO A 326 -1.44 11.91 6.12
C PRO A 326 -1.91 11.50 7.52
N GLY A 327 -2.36 12.45 8.32
CA GLY A 327 -2.74 12.20 9.70
C GLY A 327 -1.52 11.90 10.59
N ARG A 328 -1.56 10.77 11.34
CA ARG A 328 -0.57 10.41 12.36
C ARG A 328 0.15 9.09 12.07
N VAL A 329 0.21 8.70 10.81
CA VAL A 329 0.83 7.45 10.37
C VAL A 329 2.15 7.76 9.68
N PHE A 330 3.26 7.24 10.22
CA PHE A 330 4.63 7.51 9.75
C PHE A 330 4.82 7.31 8.25
N GLU A 331 4.30 6.20 7.69
CA GLU A 331 4.38 5.88 6.27
C GLU A 331 3.69 6.94 5.41
N ARG A 332 2.47 7.35 5.79
CA ARG A 332 1.70 8.36 5.05
C ARG A 332 2.35 9.73 5.11
N ILE A 333 2.96 10.07 6.27
CA ILE A 333 3.74 11.31 6.44
C ILE A 333 4.95 11.28 5.53
N TYR A 334 5.68 10.15 5.50
CA TYR A 334 6.80 9.98 4.58
C TYR A 334 6.37 10.14 3.13
N ASN A 335 5.38 9.39 2.69
CA ASN A 335 4.87 9.40 1.32
C ASN A 335 4.45 10.82 0.90
N GLY A 336 3.65 11.49 1.73
CA GLY A 336 3.23 12.87 1.44
C GLY A 336 4.40 13.81 1.29
N LYS A 337 5.37 13.76 2.21
CA LYS A 337 6.56 14.60 2.16
C LYS A 337 7.46 14.30 0.96
N SER A 338 7.60 13.03 0.58
CA SER A 338 8.37 12.62 -0.59
C SER A 338 7.80 13.24 -1.87
N VAL A 339 6.47 13.20 -2.07
CA VAL A 339 5.82 13.81 -3.24
C VAL A 339 5.84 15.35 -3.16
N GLU A 340 5.68 15.95 -1.97
CA GLU A 340 5.78 17.40 -1.78
C GLU A 340 7.18 17.91 -2.14
N ASN A 341 8.24 17.19 -1.71
CA ASN A 341 9.63 17.55 -2.02
C ASN A 341 9.94 17.49 -3.52
N LEU A 342 9.24 16.65 -4.27
CA LEU A 342 9.34 16.57 -5.73
C LEU A 342 8.41 17.58 -6.45
N GLY A 343 7.71 18.44 -5.71
CA GLY A 343 6.85 19.49 -6.27
C GLY A 343 5.59 18.97 -6.94
N ALA A 344 5.10 17.79 -6.56
CA ALA A 344 3.87 17.21 -7.11
C ALA A 344 2.69 17.20 -6.12
N ALA A 345 2.92 17.65 -4.88
CA ALA A 345 1.90 17.70 -3.85
C ALA A 345 2.08 18.86 -2.88
N LYS A 346 1.02 19.08 -2.07
CA LYS A 346 1.06 19.85 -0.83
C LYS A 346 0.59 18.98 0.32
N VAL A 347 1.29 19.01 1.46
CA VAL A 347 0.91 18.26 2.66
C VAL A 347 0.25 19.19 3.67
N LEU A 348 -0.90 18.75 4.19
CA LEU A 348 -1.63 19.41 5.28
C LEU A 348 -1.52 18.59 6.57
N THR A 349 -1.37 19.27 7.69
CA THR A 349 -1.59 18.68 9.01
C THR A 349 -3.09 18.47 9.29
N LEU A 350 -3.42 17.70 10.33
CA LEU A 350 -4.83 17.52 10.75
C LEU A 350 -5.51 18.84 11.18
N ASP A 351 -4.73 19.78 11.71
CA ASP A 351 -5.25 21.07 12.14
C ASP A 351 -5.46 22.04 10.98
N GLU A 352 -4.75 21.82 9.88
CA GLU A 352 -4.88 22.56 8.61
C GLU A 352 -5.96 21.97 7.70
N PHE A 353 -6.52 20.79 8.00
CA PHE A 353 -7.63 20.23 7.23
C PHE A 353 -8.93 20.97 7.56
N LYS A 354 -9.06 22.17 6.97
CA LYS A 354 -10.16 23.12 7.09
C LYS A 354 -10.50 23.69 5.72
N SER A 355 -11.76 23.97 5.48
CA SER A 355 -12.29 24.41 4.18
C SER A 355 -11.52 25.57 3.56
N GLU A 356 -11.18 26.59 4.36
CA GLU A 356 -10.46 27.77 3.86
C GLU A 356 -9.06 27.43 3.37
N ILE A 357 -8.33 26.55 4.10
CA ILE A 357 -6.97 26.12 3.74
C ILE A 357 -7.04 25.16 2.56
N ILE A 358 -7.97 24.19 2.60
CA ILE A 358 -8.20 23.26 1.50
C ILE A 358 -8.43 24.01 0.21
N LYS A 359 -9.32 25.01 0.22
CA LYS A 359 -9.64 25.84 -0.96
C LYS A 359 -8.38 26.54 -1.50
N VAL A 360 -7.67 27.27 -0.65
CA VAL A 360 -6.48 28.05 -1.04
C VAL A 360 -5.38 27.15 -1.61
N GLU A 361 -5.06 26.03 -0.92
CA GLU A 361 -4.00 25.13 -1.39
C GLU A 361 -4.41 24.34 -2.63
N SER A 362 -5.71 24.02 -2.78
CA SER A 362 -6.24 23.40 -4.00
C SER A 362 -6.12 24.32 -5.20
N GLU A 363 -6.50 25.58 -5.06
CA GLU A 363 -6.38 26.60 -6.12
C GLU A 363 -4.92 26.78 -6.57
N LYS A 364 -3.96 26.77 -5.65
CA LYS A 364 -2.53 26.83 -5.98
C LYS A 364 -2.10 25.58 -6.79
N LEU A 365 -2.46 24.37 -6.32
CA LEU A 365 -2.10 23.13 -6.97
C LEU A 365 -2.71 22.99 -8.38
N ILE A 366 -3.90 23.52 -8.59
CA ILE A 366 -4.62 23.48 -9.87
C ILE A 366 -4.04 24.51 -10.85
N ASN A 367 -3.78 25.75 -10.37
CA ASN A 367 -3.41 26.88 -11.24
C ASN A 367 -1.92 26.95 -11.55
N ASP A 368 -1.05 26.32 -10.76
CA ASP A 368 0.39 26.23 -11.04
C ASP A 368 0.69 24.93 -11.82
N ASN A 369 0.93 25.07 -13.10
CA ASN A 369 1.24 23.95 -14.00
C ASN A 369 2.46 23.14 -13.56
N GLY A 370 3.38 23.70 -12.78
CA GLY A 370 4.56 23.00 -12.28
C GLY A 370 4.21 21.76 -11.48
N PHE A 371 3.14 21.78 -10.68
CA PHE A 371 2.69 20.61 -9.93
C PHE A 371 2.21 19.47 -10.85
N ARG A 372 1.50 19.80 -11.92
CA ARG A 372 1.03 18.81 -12.89
C ARG A 372 2.17 18.24 -13.72
N GLU A 373 3.10 19.08 -14.16
CA GLU A 373 4.28 18.65 -14.91
C GLU A 373 5.16 17.71 -14.07
N ASN A 374 5.40 18.05 -12.80
CA ASN A 374 6.12 17.20 -11.87
C ASN A 374 5.37 15.88 -11.60
N SER A 375 4.05 15.92 -11.36
CA SER A 375 3.24 14.71 -11.16
C SER A 375 3.35 13.77 -12.36
N LYS A 376 3.25 14.34 -13.58
CA LYS A 376 3.39 13.58 -14.85
C LYS A 376 4.80 12.98 -14.99
N PHE A 377 5.83 13.77 -14.75
CA PHE A 377 7.22 13.31 -14.85
C PHE A 377 7.50 12.12 -13.90
N ILE A 378 7.04 12.21 -12.64
CA ILE A 378 7.18 11.14 -11.66
C ILE A 378 6.34 9.93 -12.09
N GLY A 379 5.11 10.17 -12.55
CA GLY A 379 4.22 9.12 -13.04
C GLY A 379 4.78 8.35 -14.24
N ASP A 380 5.43 9.05 -15.19
CA ASP A 380 6.08 8.41 -16.33
C ASP A 380 7.28 7.56 -15.91
N LYS A 381 8.06 8.00 -14.91
CA LYS A 381 9.11 7.17 -14.30
C LYS A 381 8.53 5.93 -13.62
N LEU A 382 7.47 6.07 -12.83
CA LEU A 382 6.80 4.95 -12.19
C LEU A 382 6.30 3.89 -13.19
N LYS A 383 5.80 4.33 -14.33
CA LYS A 383 5.35 3.44 -15.44
C LYS A 383 6.51 2.76 -16.17
N SER A 384 7.66 3.42 -16.28
CA SER A 384 8.81 2.92 -17.04
C SER A 384 9.63 1.83 -16.34
N CYS A 385 9.41 1.59 -15.03
CA CYS A 385 10.15 0.60 -14.25
C CYS A 385 9.73 -0.86 -14.49
N GLY A 386 8.71 -1.11 -15.32
CA GLY A 386 8.29 -2.46 -15.71
C GLY A 386 7.32 -3.16 -14.75
N GLY A 387 6.98 -2.58 -13.61
CA GLY A 387 5.98 -3.14 -12.71
C GLY A 387 6.33 -4.56 -12.20
N ILE A 388 5.34 -5.46 -12.26
CA ILE A 388 5.53 -6.86 -11.87
C ILE A 388 6.42 -7.61 -12.86
N ASP A 389 6.51 -7.18 -14.11
CA ASP A 389 7.32 -7.86 -15.14
C ASP A 389 8.80 -7.86 -14.75
N CYS A 390 9.32 -6.80 -14.10
CA CYS A 390 10.68 -6.78 -13.59
C CYS A 390 10.96 -7.86 -12.53
N ILE A 391 9.94 -8.24 -11.74
CA ILE A 391 10.03 -9.34 -10.77
C ILE A 391 10.06 -10.68 -11.51
N ILE A 392 9.21 -10.85 -12.53
CA ILE A 392 9.13 -12.04 -13.36
C ILE A 392 10.47 -12.26 -14.10
N GLU A 393 11.05 -11.22 -14.67
CA GLU A 393 12.36 -11.27 -15.33
C GLU A 393 13.45 -11.71 -14.35
N THR A 394 13.53 -11.08 -13.16
CA THR A 394 14.49 -11.46 -12.13
C THR A 394 14.32 -12.91 -11.66
N ILE A 395 13.10 -13.42 -11.60
CA ILE A 395 12.83 -14.83 -11.26
C ILE A 395 13.32 -15.74 -12.37
N ASN A 396 13.12 -15.40 -13.64
CA ASN A 396 13.53 -16.19 -14.79
C ASN A 396 15.04 -16.19 -15.02
N GLU A 397 15.75 -15.13 -14.69
CA GLU A 397 17.22 -15.06 -14.77
C GLU A 397 17.93 -16.08 -13.89
N LYS A 398 17.24 -16.62 -12.89
CA LYS A 398 17.76 -17.66 -11.98
C LYS A 398 17.66 -19.07 -12.56
N GLN A 399 17.07 -19.23 -13.75
CA GLN A 399 17.04 -20.51 -14.49
C GLN A 399 18.35 -20.78 -15.22
#